data_b8901e6ead0733a3ad5962fde162a1bb
#
_entry.id   b8901e6ead0733a3ad5962fde162a1bb
#
_cell.length_a   1.000
_cell.length_b   1.000
_cell.length_c   1.000
_cell.angle_alpha   90.00
_cell.angle_beta   90.00
_cell.angle_gamma   90.00
#
_symmetry.space_group_name_H-M   'P 1'
#
loop_
_entity.id
_entity.type
_entity.pdbx_description
1 polymer ?
#
loop_
_entity_poly.entity_id
_entity_poly.type
_entity_poly.pdbx_seq_one_letter_code
_entity_poly.pdbx_strand_id
1 'polypeptide(L)'
;MMAQRFVQSGRRIGKTVAAQAVRDANGRVRRQISIQSLLEWAFADECASIDFEDAGTLAMGYGSIGNAYLMAQRGALGCRIDGGGRSLPDPDADLVAAAVAVLPEGCGGRRMAVQIAELARARAMPDAFVGVQPRCEPKGWRINQHGNTALTDSLGIEVDSSGLRPRRHDVRICPVVYRPDGGQVAAARRNYLQWWSALSELRTTFEIHTNLSRWVVDDCMPPMMPWKKCVAPQSCPP
;
A
#
# COMPACT_ATOMS: atom_id res chain seq x y z
N MET A 1 -0.30 20.45 -23.36
CA MET A 1 -0.69 19.24 -22.62
C MET A 1 0.53 18.36 -22.44
N MET A 2 1.29 18.54 -21.37
CA MET A 2 2.38 17.64 -20.99
C MET A 2 2.04 17.05 -19.62
N ALA A 3 1.56 15.80 -19.65
CA ALA A 3 1.37 15.00 -18.46
C ALA A 3 2.75 14.63 -17.92
N GLN A 4 3.16 15.25 -16.83
CA GLN A 4 4.31 14.81 -16.09
C GLN A 4 4.00 13.44 -15.47
N ARG A 5 4.59 12.40 -16.06
CA ARG A 5 4.62 11.06 -15.48
C ARG A 5 5.42 11.15 -14.19
N PHE A 6 4.72 11.00 -13.08
CA PHE A 6 5.33 10.71 -11.79
C PHE A 6 5.93 9.30 -11.89
N VAL A 7 7.23 9.24 -12.13
CA VAL A 7 7.97 7.98 -12.07
C VAL A 7 8.14 7.66 -10.60
N GLN A 8 7.26 6.84 -10.08
CA GLN A 8 7.48 6.15 -8.82
C GLN A 8 8.70 5.24 -8.99
N SER A 9 9.81 5.66 -8.43
CA SER A 9 10.99 4.81 -8.26
C SER A 9 10.66 3.73 -7.22
N GLY A 10 9.91 2.73 -7.63
CA GLY A 10 9.72 1.50 -6.88
C GLY A 10 11.06 0.78 -6.80
N ARG A 11 11.76 0.95 -5.69
CA ARG A 11 12.92 0.14 -5.37
C ARG A 11 12.44 -1.31 -5.27
N ARG A 12 12.73 -2.10 -6.30
CA ARG A 12 12.61 -3.56 -6.23
C ARG A 12 13.57 -4.05 -5.15
N ILE A 13 13.08 -4.27 -3.95
CA ILE A 13 13.75 -5.04 -2.92
C ILE A 13 13.38 -6.48 -3.20
N GLY A 14 14.11 -7.12 -4.06
CA GLY A 14 13.84 -8.50 -4.41
C GLY A 14 15.12 -9.23 -4.79
N LYS A 15 15.94 -9.54 -3.82
CA LYS A 15 16.68 -10.81 -3.86
C LYS A 15 15.83 -11.80 -3.10
N THR A 16 15.21 -12.73 -3.81
CA THR A 16 14.64 -13.94 -3.24
C THR A 16 15.76 -14.63 -2.46
N VAL A 17 15.79 -14.41 -1.15
CA VAL A 17 16.64 -15.21 -0.28
C VAL A 17 16.14 -16.62 -0.44
N ALA A 18 17.00 -17.53 -0.86
CA ALA A 18 16.66 -18.93 -1.00
C ALA A 18 16.10 -19.41 0.35
N ALA A 19 14.81 -19.76 0.36
CA ALA A 19 14.11 -20.16 1.58
C ALA A 19 14.86 -21.35 2.20
N GLN A 20 15.32 -21.20 3.44
CA GLN A 20 15.97 -22.28 4.16
C GLN A 20 14.94 -23.37 4.44
N ALA A 21 15.29 -24.61 4.11
CA ALA A 21 14.43 -25.75 4.35
C ALA A 21 14.58 -26.19 5.83
N VAL A 22 13.47 -26.13 6.57
CA VAL A 22 13.38 -26.62 7.95
C VAL A 22 12.66 -27.98 7.94
N ARG A 23 13.18 -28.96 8.64
CA ARG A 23 12.50 -30.24 8.84
C ARG A 23 11.72 -30.20 10.14
N ASP A 24 10.41 -30.48 10.04
CA ASP A 24 9.60 -30.63 11.24
C ASP A 24 9.93 -31.93 12.00
N ALA A 25 9.36 -32.08 13.22
CA ALA A 25 9.39 -33.28 14.02
C ALA A 25 8.87 -34.54 13.28
N ASN A 26 8.03 -34.33 12.24
CA ASN A 26 7.47 -35.40 11.40
C ASN A 26 8.29 -35.67 10.12
N GLY A 27 9.48 -35.07 9.98
CA GLY A 27 10.38 -35.27 8.83
C GLY A 27 9.94 -34.54 7.54
N ARG A 28 8.86 -33.74 7.55
CA ARG A 28 8.43 -32.96 6.42
C ARG A 28 9.35 -31.77 6.23
N VAL A 29 9.69 -31.48 4.97
CA VAL A 29 10.53 -30.33 4.61
C VAL A 29 9.63 -29.14 4.37
N ARG A 30 9.66 -28.16 5.25
CA ARG A 30 9.00 -26.86 5.09
C ARG A 30 10.02 -25.79 4.75
N ARG A 31 9.58 -24.75 4.04
CA ARG A 31 10.44 -23.62 3.68
C ARG A 31 10.14 -22.43 4.57
N GLN A 32 11.18 -21.78 5.07
CA GLN A 32 11.01 -20.51 5.79
C GLN A 32 10.65 -19.39 4.83
N ILE A 33 9.70 -18.58 5.24
CA ILE A 33 9.21 -17.44 4.44
C ILE A 33 8.84 -16.29 5.37
N SER A 34 9.13 -15.05 4.96
CA SER A 34 8.64 -13.87 5.69
C SER A 34 7.14 -13.71 5.52
N ILE A 35 6.48 -13.10 6.50
CA ILE A 35 5.03 -12.86 6.42
C ILE A 35 4.65 -12.08 5.16
N GLN A 36 5.44 -11.08 4.76
CA GLN A 36 5.19 -10.31 3.54
C GLN A 36 5.28 -11.20 2.30
N SER A 37 6.33 -12.02 2.19
CA SER A 37 6.50 -12.91 1.03
C SER A 37 5.45 -14.01 0.99
N LEU A 38 4.95 -14.47 2.14
CA LEU A 38 3.84 -15.43 2.23
C LEU A 38 2.55 -14.82 1.66
N LEU A 39 2.25 -13.57 2.01
CA LEU A 39 1.08 -12.86 1.48
C LEU A 39 1.22 -12.60 -0.03
N GLU A 40 2.40 -12.19 -0.48
CA GLU A 40 2.68 -12.01 -1.91
C GLU A 40 2.50 -13.32 -2.68
N TRP A 41 3.00 -14.44 -2.17
CA TRP A 41 2.78 -15.76 -2.77
C TRP A 41 1.29 -16.12 -2.83
N ALA A 42 0.55 -15.98 -1.72
CA ALA A 42 -0.85 -16.36 -1.68
C ALA A 42 -1.73 -15.52 -2.63
N PHE A 43 -1.53 -14.18 -2.66
CA PHE A 43 -2.39 -13.29 -3.41
C PHE A 43 -1.91 -12.95 -4.82
N ALA A 44 -0.59 -12.94 -5.09
CA ALA A 44 -0.05 -12.64 -6.41
C ALA A 44 0.21 -13.90 -7.24
N ASP A 45 0.78 -14.95 -6.64
CA ASP A 45 1.17 -16.15 -7.37
C ASP A 45 0.01 -17.17 -7.44
N GLU A 46 -0.57 -17.53 -6.29
CA GLU A 46 -1.72 -18.46 -6.21
C GLU A 46 -3.05 -17.79 -6.48
N CYS A 47 -3.11 -16.47 -6.48
CA CYS A 47 -4.32 -15.67 -6.73
C CYS A 47 -5.50 -16.01 -5.81
N ALA A 48 -5.23 -16.32 -4.53
CA ALA A 48 -6.27 -16.56 -3.54
C ALA A 48 -7.23 -15.37 -3.42
N SER A 49 -8.51 -15.66 -3.19
CA SER A 49 -9.55 -14.65 -2.97
C SER A 49 -9.87 -14.51 -1.49
N ILE A 50 -10.19 -13.29 -1.08
CA ILE A 50 -10.71 -13.06 0.27
C ILE A 50 -12.22 -13.13 0.21
N ASP A 51 -12.81 -14.08 0.92
CA ASP A 51 -14.24 -14.18 1.10
C ASP A 51 -14.60 -13.68 2.48
N PHE A 52 -15.40 -12.62 2.54
CA PHE A 52 -15.96 -12.16 3.78
C PHE A 52 -17.35 -12.80 3.96
N GLU A 53 -17.53 -13.56 5.01
CA GLU A 53 -18.85 -14.07 5.38
C GLU A 53 -19.74 -12.90 5.83
N ASP A 54 -20.43 -12.28 4.89
CA ASP A 54 -21.47 -11.32 5.21
C ASP A 54 -22.72 -12.10 5.64
N ALA A 55 -22.92 -12.23 6.95
CA ALA A 55 -24.13 -12.87 7.53
C ALA A 55 -25.44 -12.26 7.03
N GLY A 56 -25.40 -11.05 6.44
CA GLY A 56 -26.54 -10.39 5.82
C GLY A 56 -26.87 -10.90 4.41
N THR A 57 -25.92 -11.43 3.67
CA THR A 57 -26.12 -11.87 2.27
C THR A 57 -26.89 -13.18 2.21
N LEU A 58 -26.76 -14.03 3.24
CA LEU A 58 -27.52 -15.27 3.34
C LEU A 58 -29.02 -15.03 3.61
N ALA A 59 -29.37 -13.90 4.24
CA ALA A 59 -30.75 -13.56 4.57
C ALA A 59 -31.57 -13.01 3.38
N MET A 60 -30.92 -12.51 2.33
CA MET A 60 -31.58 -11.85 1.19
C MET A 60 -31.61 -12.67 -0.08
N GLY A 61 -31.08 -13.89 -0.10
CA GLY A 61 -31.16 -14.76 -1.28
C GLY A 61 -30.42 -14.24 -2.54
N TYR A 62 -29.72 -13.14 -2.45
CA TYR A 62 -28.79 -12.68 -3.47
C TYR A 62 -27.45 -13.42 -3.31
N GLY A 63 -27.54 -14.71 -3.45
CA GLY A 63 -26.35 -15.52 -3.69
C GLY A 63 -25.60 -14.94 -4.88
N SER A 64 -24.27 -14.91 -4.79
CA SER A 64 -23.32 -14.74 -5.87
C SER A 64 -24.01 -14.94 -7.23
N ILE A 65 -23.82 -13.97 -8.17
CA ILE A 65 -24.30 -14.13 -9.55
C ILE A 65 -23.88 -15.53 -9.98
N GLY A 66 -24.85 -16.45 -9.91
CA GLY A 66 -24.54 -17.86 -9.88
C GLY A 66 -23.78 -18.27 -11.14
N ASN A 67 -22.94 -19.27 -11.04
CA ASN A 67 -22.30 -19.94 -12.19
C ASN A 67 -23.27 -20.17 -13.35
N ALA A 68 -24.57 -20.34 -13.08
CA ALA A 68 -25.64 -20.44 -14.05
C ALA A 68 -25.80 -19.18 -14.91
N TYR A 69 -25.70 -17.97 -14.33
CA TYR A 69 -25.74 -16.71 -15.09
C TYR A 69 -24.49 -16.53 -15.96
N LEU A 70 -23.32 -16.84 -15.40
CA LEU A 70 -22.07 -16.81 -16.17
C LEU A 70 -22.08 -17.85 -17.30
N MET A 71 -22.65 -19.03 -17.06
CA MET A 71 -22.83 -20.05 -18.11
C MET A 71 -23.84 -19.63 -19.20
N ALA A 72 -24.93 -18.98 -18.81
CA ALA A 72 -25.92 -18.46 -19.76
C ALA A 72 -25.32 -17.29 -20.58
N GLN A 73 -24.56 -16.41 -19.96
CA GLN A 73 -23.88 -15.31 -20.65
C GLN A 73 -22.79 -15.83 -21.61
N ARG A 74 -22.03 -16.86 -21.22
CA ARG A 74 -21.05 -17.52 -22.07
C ARG A 74 -21.72 -18.28 -23.24
N GLY A 75 -22.88 -18.90 -22.99
CA GLY A 75 -23.69 -19.55 -24.04
C GLY A 75 -24.24 -18.55 -25.06
N ALA A 76 -24.67 -17.37 -24.62
CA ALA A 76 -25.17 -16.31 -25.49
C ALA A 76 -24.08 -15.66 -26.35
N LEU A 77 -22.84 -15.64 -25.90
CA LEU A 77 -21.69 -15.09 -26.64
C LEU A 77 -21.14 -16.05 -27.70
N GLY A 78 -21.58 -17.33 -27.76
CA GLY A 78 -21.19 -18.31 -28.79
C GLY A 78 -19.70 -18.64 -28.82
N CYS A 79 -18.89 -18.08 -28.00
CA CYS A 79 -17.47 -18.38 -27.87
C CYS A 79 -17.23 -19.31 -26.69
N ARG A 80 -16.79 -20.51 -26.94
CA ARG A 80 -15.97 -21.26 -25.98
C ARG A 80 -14.62 -20.56 -25.94
N ILE A 81 -14.55 -19.48 -25.19
CA ILE A 81 -13.26 -19.02 -24.72
C ILE A 81 -12.86 -20.04 -23.66
N ASP A 82 -11.97 -20.95 -24.08
CA ASP A 82 -11.19 -21.76 -23.16
C ASP A 82 -10.23 -20.80 -22.47
N GLY A 83 -10.78 -19.96 -21.63
CA GLY A 83 -10.03 -19.17 -20.68
C GLY A 83 -9.43 -20.17 -19.73
N GLY A 84 -8.18 -20.59 -20.00
CA GLY A 84 -7.45 -21.60 -19.25
C GLY A 84 -7.84 -21.54 -17.80
N GLY A 85 -8.57 -22.57 -17.34
CA GLY A 85 -9.12 -22.60 -16.00
C GLY A 85 -7.97 -22.36 -15.03
N ARG A 86 -8.06 -21.33 -14.20
CA ARG A 86 -7.14 -21.20 -13.08
C ARG A 86 -7.25 -22.49 -12.29
N SER A 87 -6.14 -23.17 -12.07
CA SER A 87 -6.09 -24.26 -11.10
C SER A 87 -6.60 -23.71 -9.77
N LEU A 88 -7.25 -24.55 -8.98
CA LEU A 88 -7.61 -24.17 -7.61
C LEU A 88 -6.34 -23.70 -6.89
N PRO A 89 -6.42 -22.63 -6.09
CA PRO A 89 -5.28 -22.16 -5.32
C PRO A 89 -4.78 -23.26 -4.38
N ASP A 90 -3.53 -23.17 -4.00
CA ASP A 90 -2.96 -24.09 -3.01
C ASP A 90 -3.76 -23.96 -1.69
N PRO A 91 -4.09 -25.08 -1.01
CA PRO A 91 -4.81 -25.01 0.28
C PRO A 91 -4.15 -24.11 1.33
N ASP A 92 -2.82 -24.01 1.34
CA ASP A 92 -2.12 -23.08 2.22
C ASP A 92 -2.43 -21.61 1.86
N ALA A 93 -2.64 -21.28 0.57
CA ALA A 93 -3.01 -19.95 0.12
C ALA A 93 -4.44 -19.58 0.54
N ASP A 94 -5.37 -20.53 0.51
CA ASP A 94 -6.74 -20.35 1.01
C ASP A 94 -6.73 -20.13 2.53
N LEU A 95 -5.90 -20.85 3.28
CA LEU A 95 -5.71 -20.62 4.73
C LEU A 95 -5.16 -19.22 5.02
N VAL A 96 -4.22 -18.74 4.20
CA VAL A 96 -3.70 -17.37 4.31
C VAL A 96 -4.79 -16.35 4.03
N ALA A 97 -5.59 -16.53 2.98
CA ALA A 97 -6.70 -15.64 2.66
C ALA A 97 -7.76 -15.61 3.76
N ALA A 98 -8.11 -16.77 4.34
CA ALA A 98 -9.03 -16.88 5.45
C ALA A 98 -8.50 -16.15 6.71
N ALA A 99 -7.22 -16.32 7.04
CA ALA A 99 -6.61 -15.61 8.17
C ALA A 99 -6.62 -14.08 7.98
N VAL A 100 -6.40 -13.61 6.75
CA VAL A 100 -6.49 -12.18 6.42
C VAL A 100 -7.94 -11.69 6.51
N ALA A 101 -8.94 -12.48 6.11
CA ALA A 101 -10.36 -12.13 6.18
C ALA A 101 -10.85 -11.90 7.62
N VAL A 102 -10.28 -12.62 8.59
CA VAL A 102 -10.67 -12.58 10.02
C VAL A 102 -9.82 -11.57 10.82
N LEU A 103 -9.13 -10.65 10.18
CA LEU A 103 -8.31 -9.65 10.86
C LEU A 103 -9.14 -8.85 11.89
N PRO A 104 -8.65 -8.70 13.15
CA PRO A 104 -9.38 -7.94 14.18
C PRO A 104 -9.58 -6.47 13.80
N GLU A 105 -10.68 -5.88 14.25
CA GLU A 105 -10.97 -4.45 14.05
C GLU A 105 -9.86 -3.55 14.61
N GLY A 106 -9.20 -3.93 15.71
CA GLY A 106 -8.06 -3.22 16.27
C GLY A 106 -6.87 -3.12 15.31
N CYS A 107 -6.71 -4.06 14.38
CA CYS A 107 -5.71 -4.06 13.31
C CYS A 107 -6.24 -3.49 11.98
N GLY A 108 -7.45 -2.88 11.98
CA GLY A 108 -8.08 -2.27 10.80
C GLY A 108 -9.10 -3.14 10.09
N GLY A 109 -9.39 -4.34 10.61
CA GLY A 109 -10.47 -5.22 10.17
C GLY A 109 -10.54 -5.46 8.66
N ARG A 110 -11.76 -5.56 8.14
CA ARG A 110 -12.04 -5.81 6.72
C ARG A 110 -11.33 -4.84 5.75
N ARG A 111 -11.26 -3.56 6.11
CA ARG A 111 -10.60 -2.56 5.27
C ARG A 111 -9.10 -2.85 5.12
N MET A 112 -8.44 -3.19 6.21
CA MET A 112 -7.03 -3.54 6.19
C MET A 112 -6.78 -4.86 5.47
N ALA A 113 -7.67 -5.84 5.62
CA ALA A 113 -7.61 -7.11 4.90
C ALA A 113 -7.60 -6.90 3.39
N VAL A 114 -8.51 -6.07 2.86
CA VAL A 114 -8.54 -5.72 1.43
C VAL A 114 -7.25 -5.02 1.01
N GLN A 115 -6.80 -4.03 1.81
CA GLN A 115 -5.56 -3.30 1.51
C GLN A 115 -4.33 -4.22 1.49
N ILE A 116 -4.22 -5.17 2.42
CA ILE A 116 -3.14 -6.16 2.45
C ILE A 116 -3.15 -7.00 1.17
N ALA A 117 -4.31 -7.51 0.76
CA ALA A 117 -4.42 -8.31 -0.46
C ALA A 117 -4.05 -7.52 -1.71
N GLU A 118 -4.49 -6.27 -1.83
CA GLU A 118 -4.14 -5.40 -2.97
C GLU A 118 -2.64 -5.11 -3.01
N LEU A 119 -2.04 -4.76 -1.87
CA LEU A 119 -0.61 -4.52 -1.76
C LEU A 119 0.20 -5.79 -2.07
N ALA A 120 -0.23 -6.94 -1.58
CA ALA A 120 0.41 -8.22 -1.85
C ALA A 120 0.36 -8.58 -3.34
N ARG A 121 -0.80 -8.39 -4.02
CA ARG A 121 -0.93 -8.57 -5.48
C ARG A 121 -0.02 -7.63 -6.26
N ALA A 122 0.12 -6.39 -5.80
CA ALA A 122 1.01 -5.40 -6.40
C ALA A 122 2.48 -5.60 -6.00
N ARG A 123 2.79 -6.53 -5.07
CA ARG A 123 4.12 -6.71 -4.46
C ARG A 123 4.69 -5.39 -3.96
N ALA A 124 3.86 -4.62 -3.29
CA ALA A 124 4.16 -3.28 -2.82
C ALA A 124 3.93 -3.16 -1.31
N MET A 125 4.51 -2.12 -0.74
CA MET A 125 4.27 -1.69 0.64
C MET A 125 3.54 -0.34 0.63
N PRO A 126 2.78 0.00 1.68
CA PRO A 126 2.19 1.32 1.81
C PRO A 126 3.28 2.40 1.78
N ASP A 127 2.99 3.52 1.12
CA ASP A 127 3.94 4.64 1.11
C ASP A 127 4.05 5.25 2.50
N ALA A 128 5.28 5.35 3.00
CA ALA A 128 5.62 5.94 4.29
C ALA A 128 6.35 7.28 4.16
N PHE A 129 6.48 7.81 2.94
CA PHE A 129 7.23 9.02 2.62
C PHE A 129 8.64 9.01 3.21
N VAL A 130 9.39 7.95 2.88
CA VAL A 130 10.77 7.79 3.34
C VAL A 130 11.68 8.80 2.64
N GLY A 131 12.35 9.66 3.42
CA GLY A 131 13.30 10.66 2.87
C GLY A 131 12.66 11.79 2.06
N VAL A 132 11.34 11.91 2.08
CA VAL A 132 10.63 12.98 1.40
C VAL A 132 10.94 14.32 2.06
N GLN A 133 11.35 15.28 1.25
CA GLN A 133 11.48 16.70 1.63
C GLN A 133 10.31 17.48 1.01
N PRO A 134 9.52 18.21 1.82
CA PRO A 134 8.45 19.03 1.29
C PRO A 134 8.99 20.10 0.34
N ARG A 135 8.38 20.23 -0.83
CA ARG A 135 8.70 21.29 -1.79
C ARG A 135 7.74 22.43 -1.60
N CYS A 136 8.27 23.65 -1.61
CA CYS A 136 7.49 24.87 -1.61
C CYS A 136 7.02 25.16 -3.04
N GLU A 137 5.71 25.20 -3.26
CA GLU A 137 5.10 25.48 -4.57
C GLU A 137 4.09 26.60 -4.44
N PRO A 138 3.91 27.47 -5.45
CA PRO A 138 2.83 28.44 -5.47
C PRO A 138 1.48 27.76 -5.35
N LYS A 139 0.56 28.36 -4.59
CA LYS A 139 -0.81 27.84 -4.41
C LYS A 139 -1.58 27.74 -5.72
N GLY A 140 -1.29 28.64 -6.66
CA GLY A 140 -1.89 28.64 -7.99
C GLY A 140 -0.94 29.15 -9.06
N TRP A 141 -1.24 28.79 -10.31
CA TRP A 141 -0.51 29.21 -11.49
C TRP A 141 -1.43 29.92 -12.47
N ARG A 142 -0.94 30.99 -13.06
CA ARG A 142 -1.56 31.68 -14.18
C ARG A 142 -0.76 31.41 -15.45
N ILE A 143 -1.44 30.93 -16.46
CA ILE A 143 -0.83 30.70 -17.78
C ILE A 143 -1.01 31.97 -18.61
N ASN A 144 0.06 32.50 -19.14
CA ASN A 144 0.07 33.60 -20.09
C ASN A 144 0.94 33.25 -21.30
N GLN A 145 1.01 34.14 -22.28
CA GLN A 145 1.81 33.95 -23.51
C GLN A 145 3.31 33.75 -23.27
N HIS A 146 3.81 34.14 -22.10
CA HIS A 146 5.22 34.00 -21.71
C HIS A 146 5.47 32.77 -20.82
N GLY A 147 4.46 31.93 -20.55
CA GLY A 147 4.57 30.73 -19.73
C GLY A 147 3.76 30.77 -18.44
N ASN A 148 4.11 29.91 -17.52
CA ASN A 148 3.45 29.80 -16.22
C ASN A 148 4.03 30.80 -15.22
N THR A 149 3.17 31.66 -14.69
CA THR A 149 3.52 32.64 -13.64
C THR A 149 2.79 32.27 -12.35
N ALA A 150 3.45 32.36 -11.21
CA ALA A 150 2.83 32.13 -9.93
C ALA A 150 1.72 33.15 -9.66
N LEU A 151 0.58 32.69 -9.13
CA LEU A 151 -0.49 33.56 -8.72
C LEU A 151 -0.05 34.39 -7.52
N THR A 152 -0.30 35.69 -7.55
CA THR A 152 0.06 36.58 -6.46
C THR A 152 -1.18 37.34 -6.00
N ASP A 153 -1.30 37.50 -4.67
CA ASP A 153 -2.37 38.30 -4.04
C ASP A 153 -1.84 39.67 -3.65
N SER A 154 -2.67 40.71 -3.79
CA SER A 154 -2.34 42.07 -3.36
C SER A 154 -2.56 42.19 -1.86
N LEU A 155 -1.55 42.70 -1.13
CA LEU A 155 -1.64 43.05 0.30
C LEU A 155 -2.12 44.48 0.52
N GLY A 156 -2.07 45.30 -0.52
CA GLY A 156 -2.43 46.73 -0.45
C GLY A 156 -1.42 47.61 -1.16
N ILE A 157 -1.67 48.89 -1.13
CA ILE A 157 -0.83 49.87 -1.79
C ILE A 157 0.07 50.53 -0.68
N GLU A 158 1.37 50.41 -0.87
CA GLU A 158 2.36 51.08 -0.08
C GLU A 158 2.83 52.36 -0.79
N VAL A 159 3.00 53.45 -0.07
CA VAL A 159 3.47 54.73 -0.60
C VAL A 159 4.92 54.92 -0.19
N ASP A 160 5.82 54.79 -1.14
CA ASP A 160 7.23 55.14 -0.92
C ASP A 160 7.41 56.69 -1.10
N SER A 161 7.74 57.35 -0.01
CA SER A 161 8.03 58.77 0.08
C SER A 161 9.52 59.13 0.19
N SER A 162 10.40 58.16 -0.04
CA SER A 162 11.87 58.36 0.05
C SER A 162 12.44 59.19 -1.10
N GLY A 163 11.66 59.40 -2.18
CA GLY A 163 12.07 60.14 -3.37
C GLY A 163 11.38 61.51 -3.48
N LEU A 164 11.83 62.35 -4.47
CA LEU A 164 11.27 63.66 -4.77
C LEU A 164 9.75 63.61 -5.12
N ARG A 165 9.24 62.46 -5.49
CA ARG A 165 7.79 62.24 -5.75
C ARG A 165 7.37 60.93 -5.11
N PRO A 166 6.24 60.91 -4.35
CA PRO A 166 5.74 59.70 -3.74
C PRO A 166 5.33 58.71 -4.84
N ARG A 167 5.81 57.46 -4.75
CA ARG A 167 5.46 56.37 -5.62
C ARG A 167 4.56 55.39 -4.91
N ARG A 168 3.46 54.99 -5.57
CA ARG A 168 2.55 53.99 -5.05
C ARG A 168 2.96 52.59 -5.63
N HIS A 169 3.19 51.63 -4.77
CA HIS A 169 3.52 50.27 -5.15
C HIS A 169 2.44 49.33 -4.63
N ASP A 170 1.92 48.44 -5.49
CA ASP A 170 1.07 47.35 -5.09
C ASP A 170 1.96 46.25 -4.50
N VAL A 171 1.91 46.09 -3.18
CA VAL A 171 2.67 45.04 -2.47
C VAL A 171 1.99 43.71 -2.69
N ARG A 172 2.66 42.78 -3.33
CA ARG A 172 2.11 41.48 -3.71
C ARG A 172 2.87 40.35 -3.02
N ILE A 173 2.13 39.35 -2.54
CA ILE A 173 2.67 38.11 -2.03
C ILE A 173 2.30 36.94 -2.93
N CYS A 174 3.16 35.96 -2.99
CA CYS A 174 2.87 34.66 -3.60
C CYS A 174 2.47 33.68 -2.48
N PRO A 175 1.19 33.32 -2.35
CA PRO A 175 0.79 32.28 -1.41
C PRO A 175 1.39 30.95 -1.84
N VAL A 176 2.06 30.28 -0.89
CA VAL A 176 2.75 29.02 -1.16
C VAL A 176 2.15 27.89 -0.34
N VAL A 177 2.30 26.68 -0.86
CA VAL A 177 1.96 25.42 -0.20
C VAL A 177 3.15 24.48 -0.21
N TYR A 178 3.26 23.67 0.81
CA TYR A 178 4.29 22.63 0.87
C TYR A 178 3.70 21.30 0.40
N ARG A 179 4.37 20.62 -0.53
CA ARG A 179 3.95 19.30 -1.03
C ARG A 179 5.08 18.28 -0.88
N PRO A 180 4.82 17.06 -0.33
CA PRO A 180 3.57 16.71 0.36
C PRO A 180 3.35 17.54 1.63
N ASP A 181 2.07 17.78 1.96
CA ASP A 181 1.69 18.43 3.21
C ASP A 181 2.01 17.56 4.43
N GLY A 182 2.31 18.21 5.56
CA GLY A 182 2.58 17.50 6.81
C GLY A 182 1.46 16.57 7.25
N GLY A 183 0.21 16.94 6.98
CA GLY A 183 -0.97 16.10 7.22
C GLY A 183 -0.98 14.84 6.36
N GLN A 184 -0.64 14.95 5.08
CA GLN A 184 -0.53 13.81 4.15
C GLN A 184 0.57 12.84 4.60
N VAL A 185 1.74 13.36 4.96
CA VAL A 185 2.86 12.54 5.48
C VAL A 185 2.46 11.82 6.76
N ALA A 186 1.80 12.52 7.70
CA ALA A 186 1.35 11.91 8.95
C ALA A 186 0.27 10.84 8.72
N ALA A 187 -0.66 11.06 7.79
CA ALA A 187 -1.69 10.09 7.44
C ALA A 187 -1.08 8.82 6.82
N ALA A 188 -0.15 8.97 5.87
CA ALA A 188 0.52 7.85 5.22
C ALA A 188 1.33 7.02 6.23
N ARG A 189 2.06 7.67 7.15
CA ARG A 189 2.81 6.97 8.20
C ARG A 189 1.91 6.24 9.18
N ARG A 190 0.75 6.79 9.54
CA ARG A 190 -0.25 6.09 10.37
C ARG A 190 -0.78 4.86 9.64
N ASN A 191 -1.11 4.97 8.35
CA ASN A 191 -1.55 3.83 7.53
C ASN A 191 -0.46 2.75 7.45
N TYR A 192 0.81 3.13 7.28
CA TYR A 192 1.92 2.19 7.30
C TYR A 192 2.05 1.45 8.63
N LEU A 193 1.95 2.16 9.77
CA LEU A 193 2.01 1.56 11.10
C LEU A 193 0.84 0.61 11.34
N GLN A 194 -0.35 0.94 10.88
CA GLN A 194 -1.53 0.09 10.99
C GLN A 194 -1.35 -1.18 10.15
N TRP A 195 -0.85 -1.06 8.93
CA TRP A 195 -0.50 -2.19 8.09
C TRP A 195 0.58 -3.06 8.75
N TRP A 196 1.63 -2.47 9.30
CA TRP A 196 2.69 -3.19 10.01
C TRP A 196 2.14 -3.96 11.22
N SER A 197 1.25 -3.35 12.00
CA SER A 197 0.57 -4.00 13.12
C SER A 197 -0.26 -5.20 12.66
N ALA A 198 -0.98 -5.06 11.55
CA ALA A 198 -1.74 -6.16 10.98
C ALA A 198 -0.84 -7.32 10.51
N LEU A 199 0.32 -7.02 9.90
CA LEU A 199 1.29 -8.06 9.56
C LEU A 199 1.85 -8.77 10.80
N SER A 200 2.10 -8.04 11.90
CA SER A 200 2.56 -8.62 13.16
C SER A 200 1.51 -9.57 13.76
N GLU A 201 0.23 -9.18 13.70
CA GLU A 201 -0.87 -10.03 14.14
C GLU A 201 -0.99 -11.30 13.30
N LEU A 202 -0.95 -11.16 11.97
CA LEU A 202 -0.96 -12.32 11.07
C LEU A 202 0.22 -13.24 11.31
N ARG A 203 1.42 -12.70 11.50
CA ARG A 203 2.61 -13.51 11.83
C ARG A 203 2.35 -14.34 13.09
N THR A 204 1.89 -13.71 14.16
CA THR A 204 1.57 -14.40 15.42
C THR A 204 0.49 -15.47 15.22
N THR A 205 -0.52 -15.18 14.42
CA THR A 205 -1.58 -16.13 14.07
C THR A 205 -1.02 -17.37 13.36
N PHE A 206 -0.11 -17.17 12.40
CA PHE A 206 0.51 -18.30 11.69
C PHE A 206 1.51 -19.08 12.55
N GLU A 207 2.18 -18.44 13.51
CA GLU A 207 3.06 -19.13 14.44
C GLU A 207 2.29 -20.00 15.43
N ILE A 208 1.15 -19.52 15.94
CA ILE A 208 0.44 -20.16 17.06
C ILE A 208 -0.69 -21.07 16.58
N HIS A 209 -1.49 -20.61 15.62
CA HIS A 209 -2.79 -21.22 15.32
C HIS A 209 -2.85 -21.95 13.98
N THR A 210 -1.93 -21.69 13.05
CA THR A 210 -2.07 -22.20 11.68
C THR A 210 -0.88 -23.06 11.28
N ASN A 211 -1.16 -24.34 11.02
CA ASN A 211 -0.18 -25.25 10.46
C ASN A 211 -0.22 -25.23 8.93
N LEU A 212 0.57 -24.36 8.31
CA LEU A 212 0.81 -24.40 6.87
C LEU A 212 1.58 -25.68 6.50
N SER A 213 1.22 -26.30 5.39
CA SER A 213 1.83 -27.58 4.98
C SER A 213 3.24 -27.40 4.41
N ARG A 214 3.47 -26.31 3.68
CA ARG A 214 4.70 -26.05 2.90
C ARG A 214 5.58 -24.97 3.51
N TRP A 215 5.03 -24.08 4.32
CA TRP A 215 5.67 -22.88 4.79
C TRP A 215 5.80 -22.82 6.31
N VAL A 216 6.87 -22.19 6.77
CA VAL A 216 7.05 -21.75 8.17
C VAL A 216 7.35 -20.27 8.13
N VAL A 217 6.55 -19.50 8.83
CA VAL A 217 6.76 -18.04 8.89
C VAL A 217 7.96 -17.75 9.78
N ASP A 218 8.87 -16.93 9.29
CA ASP A 218 10.05 -16.49 10.02
C ASP A 218 9.80 -15.16 10.78
N ASP A 219 10.76 -14.77 11.61
CA ASP A 219 10.70 -13.52 12.38
C ASP A 219 10.96 -12.26 11.54
N CYS A 220 11.19 -12.42 10.23
CA CYS A 220 11.57 -11.32 9.36
C CYS A 220 10.36 -10.41 9.07
N MET A 221 10.41 -9.22 9.64
CA MET A 221 9.39 -8.18 9.46
C MET A 221 9.96 -6.97 8.73
N PRO A 222 9.15 -6.25 7.95
CA PRO A 222 9.57 -4.97 7.40
C PRO A 222 9.88 -3.99 8.54
N PRO A 223 10.76 -2.99 8.32
CA PRO A 223 11.12 -2.04 9.36
C PRO A 223 9.87 -1.26 9.82
N MET A 224 9.64 -1.20 11.12
CA MET A 224 8.46 -0.53 11.71
C MET A 224 8.40 0.97 11.38
N MET A 225 9.54 1.64 11.33
CA MET A 225 9.64 3.08 11.09
C MET A 225 10.70 3.38 10.00
N PRO A 226 10.43 3.07 8.73
CA PRO A 226 11.43 3.22 7.66
C PRO A 226 11.84 4.68 7.40
N TRP A 227 11.05 5.66 7.88
CA TRP A 227 11.37 7.09 7.77
C TRP A 227 12.32 7.59 8.86
N LYS A 228 12.57 6.81 9.92
CA LYS A 228 13.61 7.12 10.89
C LYS A 228 14.94 6.58 10.37
N LYS A 229 15.96 7.42 10.32
CA LYS A 229 17.32 6.93 10.07
C LYS A 229 17.68 6.00 11.21
N CYS A 230 18.03 4.75 10.90
CA CYS A 230 18.70 3.89 11.88
C CYS A 230 20.01 4.60 12.24
N VAL A 231 20.06 5.19 13.43
CA VAL A 231 21.34 5.53 14.03
C VAL A 231 21.97 4.18 14.34
N ALA A 232 22.97 3.79 13.57
CA ALA A 232 23.78 2.61 13.90
C ALA A 232 24.22 2.77 15.38
N PRO A 233 24.09 1.72 16.20
CA PRO A 233 24.61 1.82 17.56
C PRO A 233 26.08 2.20 17.46
N GLN A 234 26.43 3.36 18.02
CA GLN A 234 27.81 3.77 18.12
C GLN A 234 28.51 2.66 18.90
N SER A 235 29.36 1.90 18.20
CA SER A 235 30.30 0.99 18.87
C SER A 235 31.06 1.83 19.88
N CYS A 236 30.87 1.55 21.19
CA CYS A 236 31.72 2.11 22.21
C CYS A 236 33.19 1.84 21.81
N PRO A 237 34.03 2.85 21.76
CA PRO A 237 35.45 2.62 21.60
C PRO A 237 36.00 1.86 22.83
N PRO A 238 37.06 1.08 22.62
CA PRO A 238 37.67 0.21 23.61
C PRO A 238 38.19 0.96 24.84
#